data_b6a6e0b0ce3e03dd43976726ec3264ac
#
_entry.id   b6a6e0b0ce3e03dd43976726ec3264ac
#
_cell.length_a   1.000
_cell.length_b   1.000
_cell.length_c   1.000
_cell.angle_alpha   90.00
_cell.angle_beta   90.00
_cell.angle_gamma   90.00
#
_symmetry.space_group_name_H-M   'P 1'
#
loop_
_entity.id
_entity.type
_entity.pdbx_description
1 polymer ?
#
loop_
_entity_poly.entity_id
_entity_poly.type
_entity_poly.pdbx_seq_one_letter_code
_entity_poly.pdbx_strand_id
1 'polypeptide(L)'
;LDYLACGLDPAKSTIFIQSQIPELCELTFYYMDLVTVSRLQRNPTVKTEIQMRNFETSIPVGFFTYPISQAADITAFRATTVPVGEDQEPMIEQAREIVRRFNFIYGDTLVEPEILLPDNAACLRLPGTDGKAKMSKSLGNCIYLSDTADEVQKKVKSMYTDPDHLRVQDPGKIEGNTVFTYLDAFCRPEHFERYLPDYPSLEELK
;
A
#
# COMPACT_ATOMS: atom_id res chain seq x y z
N LEU A 1 2.89 -17.32 -3.19
CA LEU A 1 4.05 -17.79 -2.42
C LEU A 1 4.36 -16.80 -1.28
N ASP A 2 4.49 -15.50 -1.58
CA ASP A 2 4.86 -14.45 -0.63
C ASP A 2 3.86 -14.33 0.52
N TYR A 3 2.55 -14.42 0.24
CA TYR A 3 1.51 -14.41 1.27
C TYR A 3 1.70 -15.52 2.32
N LEU A 4 2.01 -16.74 1.85
CA LEU A 4 2.27 -17.87 2.74
C LEU A 4 3.58 -17.66 3.51
N ALA A 5 4.62 -17.14 2.86
CA ALA A 5 5.90 -16.84 3.50
C ALA A 5 5.77 -15.74 4.58
N CYS A 6 4.86 -14.79 4.39
CA CYS A 6 4.54 -13.75 5.39
C CYS A 6 3.60 -14.25 6.50
N GLY A 7 3.24 -15.52 6.52
CA GLY A 7 2.48 -16.13 7.61
C GLY A 7 0.95 -16.12 7.46
N LEU A 8 0.43 -15.81 6.25
CA LEU A 8 -1.00 -16.01 6.00
C LEU A 8 -1.32 -17.51 6.01
N ASP A 9 -2.12 -17.92 6.98
CA ASP A 9 -2.52 -19.31 7.19
C ASP A 9 -3.69 -19.67 6.25
N PRO A 10 -3.52 -20.56 5.27
CA PRO A 10 -4.58 -20.95 4.34
C PRO A 10 -5.73 -21.72 5.02
N ALA A 11 -5.54 -22.21 6.25
CA ALA A 11 -6.63 -22.79 7.03
C ALA A 11 -7.57 -21.73 7.63
N LYS A 12 -7.11 -20.47 7.74
CA LYS A 12 -7.86 -19.34 8.29
C LYS A 12 -8.22 -18.29 7.24
N SER A 13 -7.50 -18.28 6.11
CA SER A 13 -7.62 -17.25 5.07
C SER A 13 -7.91 -17.89 3.72
N THR A 14 -8.85 -17.32 2.98
CA THR A 14 -9.13 -17.75 1.60
C THR A 14 -8.22 -17.00 0.64
N ILE A 15 -7.39 -17.73 -0.11
CA ILE A 15 -6.53 -17.18 -1.16
C ILE A 15 -7.04 -17.71 -2.49
N PHE A 16 -7.38 -16.84 -3.41
CA PHE A 16 -7.93 -17.22 -4.71
C PHE A 16 -7.32 -16.41 -5.86
N ILE A 17 -7.50 -16.91 -7.08
CA ILE A 17 -7.11 -16.19 -8.30
C ILE A 17 -8.32 -15.41 -8.79
N GLN A 18 -8.21 -14.08 -8.84
CA GLN A 18 -9.29 -13.16 -9.20
C GLN A 18 -9.99 -13.54 -10.51
N SER A 19 -9.22 -13.92 -11.55
CA SER A 19 -9.77 -14.32 -12.86
C SER A 19 -10.57 -15.63 -12.87
N GLN A 20 -10.56 -16.39 -11.76
CA GLN A 20 -11.38 -17.58 -11.60
C GLN A 20 -12.75 -17.31 -10.97
N ILE A 21 -13.03 -16.04 -10.67
CA ILE A 21 -14.31 -15.56 -10.13
C ILE A 21 -14.91 -14.57 -11.12
N PRO A 22 -15.57 -15.05 -12.18
CA PRO A 22 -16.12 -14.17 -13.24
C PRO A 22 -17.19 -13.22 -12.72
N GLU A 23 -17.85 -13.55 -11.61
CA GLU A 23 -18.85 -12.71 -10.94
C GLU A 23 -18.30 -11.35 -10.52
N LEU A 24 -16.98 -11.23 -10.29
CA LEU A 24 -16.34 -9.92 -10.00
C LEU A 24 -16.41 -8.98 -11.21
N CYS A 25 -16.23 -9.51 -12.42
CA CYS A 25 -16.39 -8.74 -13.65
C CYS A 25 -17.86 -8.34 -13.85
N GLU A 26 -18.79 -9.28 -13.64
CA GLU A 26 -20.22 -9.04 -13.76
C GLU A 26 -20.68 -7.93 -12.78
N LEU A 27 -20.28 -8.04 -11.50
CA LEU A 27 -20.56 -7.05 -10.47
C LEU A 27 -19.97 -5.68 -10.82
N THR A 28 -18.76 -5.66 -11.39
CA THR A 28 -18.13 -4.43 -11.87
C THR A 28 -18.99 -3.72 -12.91
N PHE A 29 -19.56 -4.44 -13.86
CA PHE A 29 -20.47 -3.87 -14.85
C PHE A 29 -21.75 -3.29 -14.23
N TYR A 30 -22.36 -3.97 -13.27
CA TYR A 30 -23.50 -3.41 -12.54
C TYR A 30 -23.13 -2.12 -11.80
N TYR A 31 -21.93 -2.07 -11.21
CA TYR A 31 -21.47 -0.88 -10.52
C TYR A 31 -21.16 0.28 -11.48
N MET A 32 -20.78 0.01 -12.72
CA MET A 32 -20.57 1.06 -13.74
C MET A 32 -21.85 1.87 -14.00
N ASP A 33 -23.04 1.27 -13.86
CA ASP A 33 -24.32 1.98 -13.98
C ASP A 33 -24.60 2.90 -12.79
N LEU A 34 -23.88 2.74 -11.68
CA LEU A 34 -24.05 3.53 -10.47
C LEU A 34 -23.05 4.69 -10.33
N VAL A 35 -21.98 4.68 -11.13
CA VAL A 35 -20.86 5.64 -11.03
C VAL A 35 -20.76 6.48 -12.29
N THR A 36 -20.68 7.80 -12.13
CA THR A 36 -20.54 8.71 -13.27
C THR A 36 -19.06 8.93 -13.63
N VAL A 37 -18.78 9.21 -14.90
CA VAL A 37 -17.44 9.60 -15.39
C VAL A 37 -16.88 10.78 -14.59
N SER A 38 -17.72 11.79 -14.32
CA SER A 38 -17.29 12.95 -13.54
C SER A 38 -16.93 12.62 -12.08
N ARG A 39 -17.51 11.57 -11.51
CA ARG A 39 -17.11 11.10 -10.16
C ARG A 39 -15.75 10.43 -10.19
N LEU A 40 -15.47 9.59 -11.18
CA LEU A 40 -14.15 8.97 -11.37
C LEU A 40 -13.06 10.03 -11.58
N GLN A 41 -13.31 11.03 -12.41
CA GLN A 41 -12.37 12.13 -12.65
C GLN A 41 -12.05 12.96 -11.41
N ARG A 42 -12.95 13.02 -10.45
CA ARG A 42 -12.73 13.73 -9.17
C ARG A 42 -12.04 12.89 -8.11
N ASN A 43 -11.87 11.58 -8.32
CA ASN A 43 -11.13 10.74 -7.37
C ASN A 43 -9.65 11.19 -7.34
N PRO A 44 -9.10 11.59 -6.17
CA PRO A 44 -7.74 12.12 -6.07
C PRO A 44 -6.67 11.15 -6.56
N THR A 45 -6.81 9.87 -6.24
CA THR A 45 -5.86 8.83 -6.65
C THR A 45 -5.84 8.67 -8.16
N VAL A 46 -7.03 8.55 -8.79
CA VAL A 46 -7.16 8.46 -10.25
C VAL A 46 -6.56 9.70 -10.94
N LYS A 47 -6.86 10.88 -10.42
CA LYS A 47 -6.34 12.15 -10.96
C LYS A 47 -4.82 12.22 -10.93
N THR A 48 -4.22 11.85 -9.80
CA THR A 48 -2.76 11.81 -9.65
C THR A 48 -2.12 10.81 -10.60
N GLU A 49 -2.69 9.62 -10.73
CA GLU A 49 -2.16 8.58 -11.62
C GLU A 49 -2.28 8.93 -13.09
N ILE A 50 -3.36 9.61 -13.52
CA ILE A 50 -3.50 10.13 -14.89
C ILE A 50 -2.34 11.06 -15.23
N GLN A 51 -2.01 11.97 -14.32
CA GLN A 51 -0.89 12.91 -14.47
C GLN A 51 0.46 12.17 -14.53
N MET A 52 0.71 11.27 -13.59
CA MET A 52 1.97 10.51 -13.51
C MET A 52 2.23 9.63 -14.74
N ARG A 53 1.16 9.14 -15.38
CA ARG A 53 1.23 8.26 -16.58
C ARG A 53 1.12 9.02 -17.90
N ASN A 54 0.99 10.35 -17.88
CA ASN A 54 0.78 11.19 -19.05
C ASN A 54 -0.43 10.74 -19.91
N PHE A 55 -1.52 10.32 -19.25
CA PHE A 55 -2.76 9.90 -19.91
C PHE A 55 -3.72 11.05 -20.22
N GLU A 56 -3.34 12.30 -20.01
CA GLU A 56 -4.21 13.48 -20.07
C GLU A 56 -5.07 13.58 -21.34
N THR A 57 -4.53 13.18 -22.48
CA THR A 57 -5.24 13.24 -23.79
C THR A 57 -5.85 11.91 -24.21
N SER A 58 -5.47 10.79 -23.60
CA SER A 58 -5.92 9.45 -23.99
C SER A 58 -5.91 8.49 -22.80
N ILE A 59 -7.00 8.50 -22.06
CA ILE A 59 -7.15 7.64 -20.87
C ILE A 59 -7.69 6.27 -21.31
N PRO A 60 -6.96 5.16 -21.09
CA PRO A 60 -7.50 3.83 -21.35
C PRO A 60 -8.73 3.56 -20.47
N VAL A 61 -9.81 3.05 -21.04
CA VAL A 61 -11.07 2.79 -20.30
C VAL A 61 -10.83 1.84 -19.12
N GLY A 62 -10.08 0.76 -19.31
CA GLY A 62 -9.77 -0.18 -18.23
C GLY A 62 -9.01 0.46 -17.07
N PHE A 63 -8.08 1.37 -17.39
CA PHE A 63 -7.41 2.16 -16.35
C PHE A 63 -8.41 3.11 -15.65
N PHE A 64 -9.28 3.76 -16.40
CA PHE A 64 -10.22 4.73 -15.83
C PHE A 64 -11.28 4.10 -14.93
N THR A 65 -11.66 2.85 -15.21
CA THR A 65 -12.70 2.12 -14.48
C THR A 65 -12.21 1.18 -13.38
N TYR A 66 -10.88 1.02 -13.18
CA TYR A 66 -10.35 0.13 -12.15
C TYR A 66 -10.87 0.42 -10.72
N PRO A 67 -11.20 1.68 -10.32
CA PRO A 67 -11.77 1.92 -8.99
C PRO A 67 -13.11 1.22 -8.77
N ILE A 68 -13.87 1.04 -9.84
CA ILE A 68 -15.15 0.32 -9.79
C ILE A 68 -14.90 -1.19 -9.64
N SER A 69 -13.93 -1.73 -10.36
CA SER A 69 -13.50 -3.13 -10.21
C SER A 69 -12.96 -3.39 -8.80
N GLN A 70 -12.17 -2.48 -8.24
CA GLN A 70 -11.70 -2.59 -6.86
C GLN A 70 -12.86 -2.59 -5.85
N ALA A 71 -13.89 -1.80 -6.08
CA ALA A 71 -15.10 -1.84 -5.24
C ALA A 71 -15.81 -3.20 -5.32
N ALA A 72 -15.85 -3.83 -6.50
CA ALA A 72 -16.40 -5.17 -6.65
C ALA A 72 -15.56 -6.22 -5.89
N ASP A 73 -14.23 -6.16 -5.98
CA ASP A 73 -13.33 -7.05 -5.24
C ASP A 73 -13.56 -7.00 -3.72
N ILE A 74 -13.87 -5.82 -3.18
CA ILE A 74 -14.12 -5.61 -1.75
C ILE A 74 -15.51 -6.11 -1.35
N THR A 75 -16.53 -5.72 -2.10
CA THR A 75 -17.93 -5.86 -1.68
C THR A 75 -18.53 -7.21 -2.01
N ALA A 76 -18.03 -7.92 -3.04
CA ALA A 76 -18.50 -9.25 -3.41
C ALA A 76 -18.37 -10.26 -2.26
N PHE A 77 -17.34 -10.11 -1.44
CA PHE A 77 -17.07 -10.97 -0.28
C PHE A 77 -17.60 -10.41 1.03
N ARG A 78 -18.39 -9.33 0.97
CA ARG A 78 -18.97 -8.64 2.15
C ARG A 78 -17.88 -8.24 3.16
N ALA A 79 -16.73 -7.77 2.67
CA ALA A 79 -15.64 -7.32 3.50
C ALA A 79 -16.12 -6.17 4.42
N THR A 80 -15.96 -6.35 5.72
CA THR A 80 -16.30 -5.33 6.73
C THR A 80 -15.12 -4.39 6.97
N THR A 81 -13.89 -4.90 6.82
CA THR A 81 -12.66 -4.16 7.09
C THR A 81 -11.65 -4.40 5.99
N VAL A 82 -11.03 -3.33 5.50
CA VAL A 82 -10.03 -3.38 4.43
C VAL A 82 -8.74 -2.74 4.91
N PRO A 83 -7.68 -3.51 5.15
CA PRO A 83 -6.37 -2.97 5.50
C PRO A 83 -5.73 -2.33 4.27
N VAL A 84 -5.41 -1.05 4.36
CA VAL A 84 -4.87 -0.26 3.24
C VAL A 84 -3.86 0.78 3.72
N GLY A 85 -3.03 1.26 2.81
CA GLY A 85 -2.25 2.49 3.01
C GLY A 85 -3.12 3.74 2.81
N GLU A 86 -2.66 4.86 3.30
CA GLU A 86 -3.35 6.17 3.23
C GLU A 86 -3.74 6.56 1.78
N ASP A 87 -2.92 6.20 0.81
CA ASP A 87 -3.18 6.47 -0.61
C ASP A 87 -4.42 5.76 -1.19
N GLN A 88 -4.95 4.77 -0.47
CA GLN A 88 -6.14 4.00 -0.85
C GLN A 88 -7.44 4.50 -0.22
N GLU A 89 -7.39 5.43 0.72
CA GLU A 89 -8.60 6.00 1.34
C GLU A 89 -9.64 6.50 0.31
N PRO A 90 -9.25 7.25 -0.76
CA PRO A 90 -10.22 7.71 -1.76
C PRO A 90 -10.88 6.58 -2.55
N MET A 91 -10.21 5.42 -2.64
CA MET A 91 -10.75 4.23 -3.32
C MET A 91 -11.79 3.54 -2.45
N ILE A 92 -11.51 3.41 -1.15
CA ILE A 92 -12.47 2.81 -0.20
C ILE A 92 -13.69 3.71 -0.04
N GLU A 93 -13.52 5.05 0.01
CA GLU A 93 -14.68 5.96 0.05
C GLU A 93 -15.53 5.85 -1.21
N GLN A 94 -14.92 5.67 -2.37
CA GLN A 94 -15.68 5.41 -3.59
C GLN A 94 -16.44 4.07 -3.54
N ALA A 95 -15.86 3.03 -2.96
CA ALA A 95 -16.56 1.76 -2.73
C ALA A 95 -17.76 1.94 -1.79
N ARG A 96 -17.62 2.71 -0.72
CA ARG A 96 -18.72 3.08 0.20
C ARG A 96 -19.86 3.83 -0.52
N GLU A 97 -19.52 4.79 -1.37
CA GLU A 97 -20.51 5.50 -2.18
C GLU A 97 -21.30 4.54 -3.09
N ILE A 98 -20.62 3.57 -3.70
CA ILE A 98 -21.26 2.54 -4.53
C ILE A 98 -22.20 1.68 -3.68
N VAL A 99 -21.75 1.22 -2.50
CA VAL A 99 -22.56 0.44 -1.56
C VAL A 99 -23.81 1.20 -1.16
N ARG A 100 -23.68 2.45 -0.74
CA ARG A 100 -24.82 3.30 -0.33
C ARG A 100 -25.81 3.46 -1.46
N ARG A 101 -25.34 3.72 -2.69
CA ARG A 101 -26.21 3.88 -3.85
C ARG A 101 -26.88 2.58 -4.26
N PHE A 102 -26.14 1.47 -4.22
CA PHE A 102 -26.69 0.13 -4.51
C PHE A 102 -27.80 -0.22 -3.51
N ASN A 103 -27.51 -0.10 -2.22
CA ASN A 103 -28.48 -0.41 -1.17
C ASN A 103 -29.71 0.51 -1.20
N PHE A 104 -29.52 1.76 -1.59
CA PHE A 104 -30.67 2.67 -1.78
C PHE A 104 -31.63 2.21 -2.89
N ILE A 105 -31.10 1.63 -3.97
CA ILE A 105 -31.90 1.20 -5.13
C ILE A 105 -32.49 -0.19 -4.92
N TYR A 106 -31.67 -1.12 -4.40
CA TYR A 106 -31.97 -2.55 -4.39
C TYR A 106 -32.24 -3.12 -3.00
N GLY A 107 -32.19 -2.29 -1.95
CA GLY A 107 -32.32 -2.71 -0.54
C GLY A 107 -30.97 -3.12 0.06
N ASP A 108 -30.96 -3.28 1.39
CA ASP A 108 -29.76 -3.59 2.17
C ASP A 108 -29.14 -4.95 1.81
N THR A 109 -28.25 -4.92 0.84
CA THR A 109 -27.60 -6.12 0.28
C THR A 109 -26.10 -6.14 0.54
N LEU A 110 -25.44 -5.00 0.27
CA LEU A 110 -23.99 -4.88 0.39
C LEU A 110 -23.59 -4.32 1.76
N VAL A 111 -22.40 -4.69 2.23
CA VAL A 111 -21.82 -4.19 3.47
C VAL A 111 -20.87 -3.03 3.15
N GLU A 112 -21.01 -1.94 3.90
CA GLU A 112 -20.13 -0.78 3.78
C GLU A 112 -18.78 -1.10 4.46
N PRO A 113 -17.65 -1.05 3.73
CA PRO A 113 -16.35 -1.42 4.28
C PRO A 113 -15.76 -0.30 5.15
N GLU A 114 -15.06 -0.68 6.21
CA GLU A 114 -14.25 0.21 7.03
C GLU A 114 -12.78 0.15 6.64
N ILE A 115 -12.08 1.27 6.77
CA ILE A 115 -10.65 1.38 6.51
C ILE A 115 -9.90 0.96 7.78
N LEU A 116 -8.88 0.12 7.60
CA LEU A 116 -7.90 -0.17 8.64
C LEU A 116 -6.54 0.34 8.17
N LEU A 117 -6.08 1.42 8.77
CA LEU A 117 -4.73 1.95 8.55
C LEU A 117 -3.73 1.28 9.48
N PRO A 118 -2.44 1.22 9.09
CA PRO A 118 -1.39 0.78 9.99
C PRO A 118 -1.28 1.67 11.22
N ASP A 119 -1.12 1.08 12.40
CA ASP A 119 -0.92 1.82 13.66
C ASP A 119 0.42 2.57 13.68
N ASN A 120 1.43 2.05 12.97
CA ASN A 120 2.74 2.65 12.87
C ASN A 120 2.76 3.67 11.71
N ALA A 121 2.96 4.95 12.04
CA ALA A 121 3.01 6.03 11.06
C ALA A 121 4.09 5.84 9.98
N ALA A 122 5.22 5.19 10.30
CA ALA A 122 6.28 4.87 9.34
C ALA A 122 5.79 3.89 8.25
N CYS A 123 4.78 3.06 8.55
CA CYS A 123 4.21 2.10 7.62
C CYS A 123 3.13 2.70 6.70
N LEU A 124 2.62 3.90 6.99
CA LEU A 124 1.60 4.57 6.16
C LEU A 124 2.12 4.83 4.75
N ARG A 125 3.39 5.23 4.63
CA ARG A 125 4.04 5.48 3.35
C ARG A 125 5.56 5.28 3.45
N LEU A 126 6.05 4.08 3.14
CA LEU A 126 7.48 3.81 3.12
C LEU A 126 8.15 4.45 1.89
N PRO A 127 9.25 5.21 2.12
CA PRO A 127 10.10 5.67 1.02
C PRO A 127 10.83 4.49 0.38
N GLY A 128 11.26 4.65 -0.87
CA GLY A 128 12.21 3.74 -1.48
C GLY A 128 13.59 3.84 -0.83
N THR A 129 14.48 2.90 -1.15
CA THR A 129 15.87 2.91 -0.66
C THR A 129 16.65 4.17 -1.04
N ASP A 130 16.16 4.89 -2.06
CA ASP A 130 16.68 6.19 -2.51
C ASP A 130 16.28 7.39 -1.62
N GLY A 131 15.36 7.18 -0.67
CA GLY A 131 14.86 8.20 0.26
C GLY A 131 14.04 9.33 -0.38
N LYS A 132 13.80 9.29 -1.69
CA LYS A 132 13.20 10.40 -2.45
C LYS A 132 11.78 10.11 -2.92
N ALA A 133 11.55 8.90 -3.37
CA ALA A 133 10.28 8.50 -3.96
C ALA A 133 9.62 7.39 -3.14
N LYS A 134 8.29 7.21 -3.33
CA LYS A 134 7.59 6.04 -2.80
C LYS A 134 8.28 4.77 -3.30
N MET A 135 8.41 3.77 -2.44
CA MET A 135 8.89 2.44 -2.82
C MET A 135 8.07 1.89 -4.00
N SER A 136 8.75 1.53 -5.09
CA SER A 136 8.10 1.02 -6.30
C SER A 136 8.98 0.05 -7.07
N LYS A 137 8.40 -1.05 -7.52
CA LYS A 137 9.09 -2.02 -8.38
C LYS A 137 9.61 -1.37 -9.67
N SER A 138 8.83 -0.47 -10.27
CA SER A 138 9.20 0.20 -11.53
C SER A 138 10.38 1.16 -11.38
N LEU A 139 10.63 1.66 -10.17
CA LEU A 139 11.77 2.53 -9.87
C LEU A 139 13.00 1.75 -9.43
N GLY A 140 12.88 0.45 -9.12
CA GLY A 140 13.99 -0.38 -8.66
C GLY A 140 14.51 -0.01 -7.26
N ASN A 141 13.77 0.80 -6.51
CA ASN A 141 14.13 1.31 -5.18
C ASN A 141 13.51 0.49 -4.04
N CYS A 142 13.29 -0.81 -4.28
CA CYS A 142 12.66 -1.72 -3.33
C CYS A 142 13.63 -2.77 -2.81
N ILE A 143 13.42 -3.21 -1.56
CA ILE A 143 13.88 -4.51 -1.06
C ILE A 143 12.74 -5.50 -1.30
N TYR A 144 13.01 -6.58 -2.04
CA TYR A 144 12.01 -7.61 -2.33
C TYR A 144 12.07 -8.71 -1.28
N LEU A 145 10.92 -9.33 -0.99
CA LEU A 145 10.86 -10.52 -0.13
C LEU A 145 11.65 -11.71 -0.70
N SER A 146 11.87 -11.72 -2.01
CA SER A 146 12.66 -12.73 -2.72
C SER A 146 14.14 -12.41 -2.83
N ASP A 147 14.61 -11.25 -2.34
CA ASP A 147 16.02 -10.88 -2.36
C ASP A 147 16.83 -11.84 -1.47
N THR A 148 17.99 -12.23 -1.95
CA THR A 148 18.97 -12.96 -1.14
C THR A 148 19.58 -12.07 -0.06
N ALA A 149 20.14 -12.65 1.00
CA ALA A 149 20.79 -11.90 2.07
C ALA A 149 21.85 -10.91 1.54
N ASP A 150 22.63 -11.32 0.54
CA ASP A 150 23.65 -10.47 -0.09
C ASP A 150 23.04 -9.28 -0.85
N GLU A 151 21.92 -9.50 -1.53
CA GLU A 151 21.20 -8.45 -2.23
C GLU A 151 20.59 -7.45 -1.24
N VAL A 152 19.97 -7.94 -0.17
CA VAL A 152 19.45 -7.08 0.92
C VAL A 152 20.58 -6.25 1.50
N GLN A 153 21.74 -6.87 1.82
CA GLN A 153 22.88 -6.15 2.38
C GLN A 153 23.40 -5.06 1.44
N LYS A 154 23.48 -5.33 0.13
CA LYS A 154 23.88 -4.34 -0.88
C LYS A 154 22.90 -3.18 -0.93
N LYS A 155 21.59 -3.47 -0.96
CA LYS A 155 20.55 -2.46 -1.00
C LYS A 155 20.56 -1.59 0.25
N VAL A 156 20.69 -2.19 1.44
CA VAL A 156 20.79 -1.45 2.71
C VAL A 156 22.04 -0.56 2.75
N LYS A 157 23.20 -1.07 2.31
CA LYS A 157 24.44 -0.26 2.23
C LYS A 157 24.36 0.91 1.24
N SER A 158 23.45 0.85 0.25
CA SER A 158 23.22 1.88 -0.74
C SER A 158 22.03 2.79 -0.41
N MET A 159 21.40 2.61 0.75
CA MET A 159 20.29 3.45 1.18
C MET A 159 20.73 4.92 1.30
N TYR A 160 19.82 5.81 0.96
CA TYR A 160 20.00 7.22 1.21
C TYR A 160 20.06 7.47 2.72
N THR A 161 21.10 8.15 3.15
CA THR A 161 21.33 8.52 4.54
C THR A 161 21.52 10.05 4.66
N ASP A 162 22.39 10.51 5.51
CA ASP A 162 22.70 11.92 5.69
C ASP A 162 23.81 12.37 4.73
N PRO A 163 23.56 13.24 3.76
CA PRO A 163 24.58 13.73 2.83
C PRO A 163 25.60 14.67 3.49
N ASP A 164 25.28 15.22 4.64
CA ASP A 164 26.15 16.14 5.38
C ASP A 164 27.11 15.40 6.34
N HIS A 165 26.88 14.11 6.60
CA HIS A 165 27.73 13.27 7.43
C HIS A 165 28.96 12.78 6.62
N LEU A 166 29.98 13.64 6.48
CA LEU A 166 31.16 13.35 5.68
C LEU A 166 32.32 12.74 6.49
N ARG A 167 32.34 12.96 7.80
CA ARG A 167 33.39 12.48 8.70
C ARG A 167 32.78 11.73 9.87
N VAL A 168 33.51 10.80 10.45
CA VAL A 168 33.05 9.98 11.58
C VAL A 168 32.63 10.83 12.80
N GLN A 169 33.23 12.00 12.99
CA GLN A 169 32.90 12.92 14.07
C GLN A 169 31.79 13.90 13.76
N ASP A 170 31.28 13.92 12.54
CA ASP A 170 30.15 14.76 12.19
C ASP A 170 28.88 14.20 12.86
N PRO A 171 27.98 15.05 13.43
CA PRO A 171 26.74 14.57 14.00
C PRO A 171 25.85 14.03 12.90
N GLY A 172 25.32 12.82 13.09
CA GLY A 172 24.35 12.23 12.18
C GLY A 172 22.97 12.90 12.31
N LYS A 173 22.19 12.88 11.21
CA LYS A 173 20.79 13.32 11.20
C LYS A 173 19.88 12.10 11.07
N ILE A 174 18.88 12.03 11.93
CA ILE A 174 17.83 11.01 11.90
C ILE A 174 16.75 11.40 10.91
N GLU A 175 16.36 12.68 10.93
CA GLU A 175 15.31 13.21 10.06
C GLU A 175 15.69 13.09 8.58
N GLY A 176 14.81 12.47 7.80
CA GLY A 176 15.05 12.20 6.37
C GLY A 176 16.03 11.07 6.07
N ASN A 177 16.55 10.40 7.09
CA ASN A 177 17.43 9.24 6.94
C ASN A 177 16.60 7.96 6.73
N THR A 178 16.73 7.39 5.54
CA THR A 178 15.94 6.22 5.12
C THR A 178 16.19 5.00 6.02
N VAL A 179 17.41 4.81 6.52
CA VAL A 179 17.74 3.69 7.40
C VAL A 179 16.91 3.76 8.69
N PHE A 180 16.82 4.92 9.33
CA PHE A 180 16.00 5.07 10.54
C PHE A 180 14.50 4.93 10.24
N THR A 181 14.02 5.39 9.10
CA THR A 181 12.63 5.17 8.67
C THR A 181 12.31 3.66 8.56
N TYR A 182 13.24 2.87 8.01
CA TYR A 182 13.06 1.41 7.92
C TYR A 182 13.19 0.72 9.27
N LEU A 183 14.05 1.20 10.16
CA LEU A 183 14.13 0.71 11.53
C LEU A 183 12.82 1.00 12.29
N ASP A 184 12.25 2.20 12.15
CA ASP A 184 10.95 2.56 12.73
C ASP A 184 9.82 1.65 12.24
N ALA A 185 9.87 1.27 10.96
CA ALA A 185 8.84 0.43 10.36
C ALA A 185 8.95 -1.05 10.73
N PHE A 186 10.16 -1.59 10.83
CA PHE A 186 10.39 -3.05 10.86
C PHE A 186 11.14 -3.56 12.08
N CYS A 187 11.85 -2.69 12.82
CA CYS A 187 12.62 -3.14 13.96
C CYS A 187 11.73 -3.43 15.16
N ARG A 188 11.92 -4.58 15.79
CA ARG A 188 11.18 -5.03 16.96
C ARG A 188 12.10 -5.06 18.17
N PRO A 189 11.56 -4.99 19.41
CA PRO A 189 12.39 -5.04 20.62
C PRO A 189 13.36 -6.22 20.66
N GLU A 190 12.93 -7.41 20.26
CA GLU A 190 13.78 -8.60 20.23
C GLU A 190 14.98 -8.52 19.27
N HIS A 191 14.93 -7.60 18.29
CA HIS A 191 16.06 -7.37 17.38
C HIS A 191 17.20 -6.63 18.08
N PHE A 192 16.89 -5.71 19.00
CA PHE A 192 17.91 -5.00 19.78
C PHE A 192 18.62 -5.96 20.71
N GLU A 193 17.91 -6.79 21.44
CA GLU A 193 18.51 -7.81 22.31
C GLU A 193 19.49 -8.72 21.57
N ARG A 194 19.14 -9.09 20.35
CA ARG A 194 19.92 -10.06 19.56
C ARG A 194 21.07 -9.46 18.78
N TYR A 195 20.89 -8.27 18.20
CA TYR A 195 21.82 -7.70 17.22
C TYR A 195 22.52 -6.43 17.68
N LEU A 196 21.93 -5.72 18.62
CA LEU A 196 22.39 -4.42 19.11
C LEU A 196 22.28 -4.37 20.65
N PRO A 197 22.98 -5.28 21.38
CA PRO A 197 22.83 -5.38 22.84
C PRO A 197 23.23 -4.11 23.60
N ASP A 198 24.04 -3.24 23.00
CA ASP A 198 24.43 -1.95 23.58
C ASP A 198 23.33 -0.86 23.45
N TYR A 199 22.28 -1.14 22.66
CA TYR A 199 21.15 -0.23 22.41
C TYR A 199 19.83 -0.97 22.68
N PRO A 200 19.28 -0.89 23.89
CA PRO A 200 18.09 -1.65 24.29
C PRO A 200 16.81 -1.21 23.60
N SER A 201 16.81 -0.06 22.94
CA SER A 201 15.67 0.45 22.18
C SER A 201 16.09 1.24 20.94
N LEU A 202 15.14 1.44 20.01
CA LEU A 202 15.35 2.31 18.86
C LEU A 202 15.56 3.78 19.26
N GLU A 203 14.96 4.22 20.36
CA GLU A 203 15.10 5.57 20.88
C GLU A 203 16.53 5.83 21.38
N GLU A 204 17.15 4.84 21.97
CA GLU A 204 18.55 4.95 22.43
C GLU A 204 19.56 4.82 21.29
N LEU A 205 19.18 4.16 20.18
CA LEU A 205 20.00 4.10 18.96
C LEU A 205 19.97 5.42 18.19
N LYS A 206 18.87 6.17 18.25
CA LYS A 206 18.70 7.48 17.63
C LYS A 206 19.41 8.58 18.40
#